data_111b76d09ced4deabf574a3d28a5651c
#
_entry.id   111b76d09ced4deabf574a3d28a5651c
#
_cell.length_a   1.000
_cell.length_b   1.000
_cell.length_c   1.000
_cell.angle_alpha   90.00
_cell.angle_beta   90.00
_cell.angle_gamma   90.00
#
_symmetry.space_group_name_H-M   'P 1'
#
loop_
_entity.id
_entity.type
_entity.pdbx_description
1 polymer ?
#
loop_
_entity_poly.entity_id
_entity_poly.type
_entity_poly.pdbx_seq_one_letter_code
_entity_poly.pdbx_strand_id
1 'polypeptide(L)'
;MLFRSERFTIIENKNNLIPFMQKATLGIFTFGVTVYEALYCGLPCIVMSHSKENDLYAKKLNEYNCMNYLGYYKSVKFTSIQKIVFDTINNQKLLKDLSNNGSKLIDGKGSYRASQAIKNIM
;
A
#
# COMPACT_ATOMS: atom_id res chain seq x y z
N MET A 1 -0.31 21.89 14.08
CA MET A 1 0.70 21.58 15.11
C MET A 1 1.60 20.46 14.62
N LEU A 2 2.90 20.67 14.68
CA LEU A 2 3.85 19.63 14.34
C LEU A 2 4.11 18.77 15.57
N PHE A 3 3.72 17.51 15.50
CA PHE A 3 4.06 16.55 16.53
C PHE A 3 5.48 16.04 16.26
N ARG A 4 6.39 16.28 17.19
CA ARG A 4 7.77 15.78 17.10
C ARG A 4 8.09 14.90 18.30
N SER A 5 8.66 13.74 18.01
CA SER A 5 9.15 12.79 19.01
C SER A 5 10.33 12.06 18.39
N GLU A 6 11.24 11.57 19.21
CA GLU A 6 12.36 10.73 18.77
C GLU A 6 11.89 9.47 18.03
N ARG A 7 10.63 9.07 18.26
CA ARG A 7 10.03 7.89 17.63
C ARG A 7 9.43 8.18 16.25
N PHE A 8 9.27 9.45 15.87
CA PHE A 8 8.62 9.86 14.64
C PHE A 8 9.51 10.77 13.83
N THR A 9 9.53 10.53 12.54
CA THR A 9 10.19 11.39 11.57
C THR A 9 9.16 11.88 10.58
N ILE A 10 9.01 13.20 10.43
CA ILE A 10 8.13 13.80 9.43
C ILE A 10 8.95 14.03 8.17
N ILE A 11 8.46 13.50 7.03
CA ILE A 11 9.09 13.67 5.72
C ILE A 11 8.19 14.57 4.90
N GLU A 12 8.69 15.73 4.51
CA GLU A 12 7.95 16.74 3.75
C GLU A 12 8.67 17.08 2.44
N ASN A 13 7.87 17.55 1.47
CA ASN A 13 8.39 18.11 0.21
C ASN A 13 9.28 17.14 -0.59
N LYS A 14 8.95 15.86 -0.55
CA LYS A 14 9.64 14.84 -1.35
C LYS A 14 8.83 14.46 -2.58
N ASN A 15 9.46 14.50 -3.73
CA ASN A 15 8.85 14.12 -5.00
C ASN A 15 8.82 12.60 -5.21
N ASN A 16 9.65 11.85 -4.44
CA ASN A 16 9.78 10.41 -4.60
C ASN A 16 9.86 9.73 -3.23
N LEU A 17 8.88 8.91 -2.92
CA LEU A 17 8.81 8.15 -1.66
C LEU A 17 9.46 6.77 -1.75
N ILE A 18 9.87 6.34 -2.92
CA ILE A 18 10.43 4.99 -3.14
C ILE A 18 11.62 4.68 -2.21
N PRO A 19 12.59 5.58 -2.01
CA PRO A 19 13.70 5.28 -1.10
C PRO A 19 13.27 5.02 0.34
N PHE A 20 12.19 5.67 0.79
CA PHE A 20 11.62 5.46 2.13
C PHE A 20 10.87 4.14 2.20
N MET A 21 10.11 3.81 1.15
CA MET A 21 9.38 2.54 1.04
C MET A 21 10.31 1.34 1.03
N GLN A 22 11.46 1.45 0.38
CA GLN A 22 12.46 0.38 0.33
C GLN A 22 13.10 0.08 1.69
N LYS A 23 13.10 1.03 2.61
CA LYS A 23 13.66 0.88 3.96
C LYS A 23 12.61 0.50 5.01
N ALA A 24 11.34 0.72 4.72
CA ALA A 24 10.27 0.45 5.67
C ALA A 24 9.96 -1.04 5.78
N THR A 25 9.53 -1.47 6.95
CA THR A 25 9.07 -2.85 7.21
C THR A 25 7.60 -3.03 6.87
N LEU A 26 6.79 -2.01 7.10
CA LEU A 26 5.35 -2.01 6.91
C LEU A 26 4.88 -0.62 6.54
N GLY A 27 3.97 -0.53 5.58
CA GLY A 27 3.30 0.71 5.20
C GLY A 27 1.83 0.71 5.59
N ILE A 28 1.30 1.87 5.95
CA ILE A 28 -0.13 2.06 6.23
C ILE A 28 -0.62 3.17 5.31
N PHE A 29 -1.60 2.86 4.47
CA PHE A 29 -2.03 3.75 3.40
C PHE A 29 -3.55 3.82 3.29
N THR A 30 -4.05 4.92 2.75
CA THR A 30 -5.34 4.92 2.08
C THR A 30 -5.15 4.45 0.64
N PHE A 31 -6.15 3.75 0.11
CA PHE A 31 -6.06 3.20 -1.25
C PHE A 31 -5.91 4.31 -2.30
N GLY A 32 -4.92 4.18 -3.15
CA GLY A 32 -4.60 5.09 -4.23
C GLY A 32 -3.32 4.65 -4.94
N VAL A 33 -2.76 5.53 -5.77
CA VAL A 33 -1.55 5.25 -6.57
C VAL A 33 -0.36 4.83 -5.69
N THR A 34 -0.23 5.42 -4.51
CA THR A 34 0.87 5.13 -3.58
C THR A 34 0.91 3.66 -3.16
N VAL A 35 -0.25 2.99 -3.10
CA VAL A 35 -0.30 1.55 -2.79
C VAL A 35 0.40 0.74 -3.88
N TYR A 36 0.19 1.08 -5.15
CA TYR A 36 0.86 0.39 -6.26
C TYR A 36 2.38 0.59 -6.23
N GLU A 37 2.83 1.78 -5.87
CA GLU A 37 4.26 2.06 -5.68
C GLU A 37 4.85 1.22 -4.54
N ALA A 38 4.13 1.11 -3.43
CA ALA A 38 4.54 0.30 -2.30
C ALA A 38 4.60 -1.20 -2.67
N LEU A 39 3.62 -1.71 -3.39
CA LEU A 39 3.61 -3.09 -3.87
C LEU A 39 4.79 -3.38 -4.81
N TYR A 40 5.08 -2.45 -5.70
CA TYR A 40 6.25 -2.54 -6.58
C TYR A 40 7.55 -2.67 -5.79
N CYS A 41 7.68 -1.93 -4.70
CA CYS A 41 8.84 -2.01 -3.80
C CYS A 41 8.88 -3.28 -2.94
N GLY A 42 7.84 -4.10 -2.97
CA GLY A 42 7.71 -5.25 -2.08
C GLY A 42 7.45 -4.86 -0.63
N LEU A 43 6.88 -3.67 -0.39
CA LEU A 43 6.54 -3.21 0.97
C LEU A 43 5.21 -3.84 1.40
N PRO A 44 5.17 -4.62 2.49
CA PRO A 44 3.91 -5.07 3.07
C PRO A 44 3.05 -3.88 3.48
N CYS A 45 1.75 -3.91 3.14
CA CYS A 45 0.86 -2.79 3.34
C CYS A 45 -0.40 -3.17 4.11
N ILE A 46 -0.82 -2.27 5.00
CA ILE A 46 -2.16 -2.24 5.56
C ILE A 46 -2.88 -1.08 4.88
N VAL A 47 -4.06 -1.33 4.31
CA VAL A 47 -4.74 -0.37 3.44
C VAL A 47 -6.20 -0.21 3.86
N MET A 48 -6.67 1.04 3.87
CA MET A 48 -8.08 1.39 4.02
C MET A 48 -8.51 2.20 2.82
N SER A 49 -9.81 2.20 2.52
CA SER A 49 -10.38 3.09 1.49
C SER A 49 -11.04 4.30 2.11
N HIS A 50 -10.89 5.46 1.49
CA HIS A 50 -11.50 6.71 1.91
C HIS A 50 -12.79 7.02 1.15
N SER A 51 -13.15 6.24 0.15
CA SER A 51 -14.40 6.35 -0.61
C SER A 51 -14.94 4.97 -0.95
N LYS A 52 -16.25 4.91 -1.22
CA LYS A 52 -16.90 3.65 -1.64
C LYS A 52 -16.40 3.17 -3.01
N GLU A 53 -16.06 4.08 -3.89
CA GLU A 53 -15.50 3.76 -5.20
C GLU A 53 -14.12 3.09 -5.04
N ASN A 54 -13.26 3.67 -4.23
CA ASN A 54 -11.95 3.10 -3.96
C ASN A 54 -12.04 1.76 -3.20
N ASP A 55 -13.06 1.58 -2.37
CA ASP A 55 -13.32 0.30 -1.71
C ASP A 55 -13.53 -0.82 -2.74
N LEU A 56 -14.25 -0.54 -3.81
CA LEU A 56 -14.48 -1.52 -4.88
C LEU A 56 -13.16 -1.96 -5.55
N TYR A 57 -12.31 -0.99 -5.90
CA TYR A 57 -11.01 -1.28 -6.52
C TYR A 57 -10.04 -1.96 -5.55
N ALA A 58 -10.03 -1.53 -4.31
CA ALA A 58 -9.19 -2.13 -3.27
C ALA A 58 -9.55 -3.58 -3.02
N LYS A 59 -10.83 -3.92 -3.00
CA LYS A 59 -11.30 -5.30 -2.85
C LYS A 59 -10.81 -6.20 -3.98
N LYS A 60 -10.84 -5.69 -5.21
CA LYS A 60 -10.33 -6.43 -6.38
C LYS A 60 -8.83 -6.68 -6.26
N LEU A 61 -8.07 -5.66 -5.89
CA LEU A 61 -6.63 -5.81 -5.69
C LEU A 61 -6.32 -6.79 -4.56
N ASN A 62 -7.10 -6.76 -3.49
CA ASN A 62 -6.92 -7.64 -2.33
C ASN A 62 -7.10 -9.12 -2.65
N GLU A 63 -7.80 -9.46 -3.73
CA GLU A 63 -7.95 -10.86 -4.17
C GLU A 63 -6.60 -11.52 -4.49
N TYR A 64 -5.58 -10.74 -4.79
CA TYR A 64 -4.23 -11.23 -5.06
C TYR A 64 -3.38 -11.45 -3.79
N ASN A 65 -3.95 -11.28 -2.62
CA ASN A 65 -3.27 -11.46 -1.32
C ASN A 65 -1.97 -10.64 -1.19
N CYS A 66 -1.97 -9.44 -1.74
CA CYS A 66 -0.78 -8.57 -1.79
C CYS A 66 -0.78 -7.48 -0.73
N MET A 67 -1.86 -7.33 0.02
CA MET A 67 -1.99 -6.33 1.09
C MET A 67 -2.95 -6.82 2.16
N ASN A 68 -2.93 -6.19 3.32
CA ASN A 68 -3.91 -6.42 4.38
C ASN A 68 -4.96 -5.31 4.29
N TYR A 69 -6.08 -5.60 3.62
CA TYR A 69 -7.13 -4.61 3.38
C TYR A 69 -8.16 -4.62 4.51
N LEU A 70 -8.37 -3.47 5.15
CA LEU A 70 -9.27 -3.30 6.28
C LEU A 70 -10.70 -2.91 5.88
N GLY A 71 -10.88 -2.38 4.68
CA GLY A 71 -12.18 -1.92 4.20
C GLY A 71 -12.33 -0.40 4.15
N TYR A 72 -13.58 0.03 4.01
CA TYR A 72 -13.94 1.45 3.97
C TYR A 72 -13.73 2.09 5.36
N TYR A 73 -13.11 3.25 5.41
CA TYR A 73 -12.63 3.87 6.66
C TYR A 73 -13.71 4.05 7.73
N LYS A 74 -14.96 4.35 7.31
CA LYS A 74 -16.08 4.53 8.25
C LYS A 74 -16.49 3.25 8.98
N SER A 75 -16.12 2.09 8.41
CA SER A 75 -16.40 0.77 8.99
C SER A 75 -15.25 0.23 9.82
N VAL A 76 -14.12 0.93 9.88
CA VAL A 76 -12.90 0.48 10.56
C VAL A 76 -12.79 1.18 11.91
N LYS A 77 -12.65 0.38 12.97
CA LYS A 77 -12.48 0.91 14.34
C LYS A 77 -11.00 1.15 14.63
N PHE A 78 -10.70 2.22 15.34
CA PHE A 78 -9.32 2.56 15.75
C PHE A 78 -8.64 1.41 16.50
N THR A 79 -9.34 0.77 17.43
CA THR A 79 -8.83 -0.38 18.19
C THR A 79 -8.47 -1.56 17.29
N SER A 80 -9.23 -1.77 16.21
CA SER A 80 -8.94 -2.81 15.22
C SER A 80 -7.66 -2.51 14.46
N ILE A 81 -7.41 -1.25 14.12
CA ILE A 81 -6.17 -0.83 13.43
C ILE A 81 -4.96 -1.15 14.28
N GLN A 82 -4.99 -0.78 15.56
CA GLN A 82 -3.88 -1.06 16.48
C GLN A 82 -3.55 -2.55 16.55
N LYS A 83 -4.58 -3.39 16.70
CA LYS A 83 -4.41 -4.84 16.75
C LYS A 83 -3.83 -5.39 15.46
N ILE A 84 -4.36 -4.97 14.32
CA ILE A 84 -3.92 -5.45 13.02
C ILE A 84 -2.48 -5.05 12.73
N VAL A 85 -2.09 -3.82 13.05
CA VAL A 85 -0.70 -3.37 12.92
C VAL A 85 0.23 -4.22 13.78
N PHE A 86 -0.12 -4.41 15.04
CA PHE A 86 0.67 -5.23 15.97
C PHE A 86 0.81 -6.68 15.47
N ASP A 87 -0.30 -7.31 15.11
CA ASP A 87 -0.31 -8.69 14.64
C ASP A 87 0.47 -8.85 13.32
N THR A 88 0.35 -7.89 12.42
CA THR A 88 1.04 -7.92 11.11
C THR A 88 2.55 -7.77 11.28
N ILE A 89 2.99 -6.79 12.06
CA ILE A 89 4.43 -6.52 12.22
C ILE A 89 5.16 -7.65 12.95
N ASN A 90 4.44 -8.41 13.76
CA ASN A 90 5.00 -9.56 14.49
C ASN A 90 4.85 -10.89 13.74
N ASN A 91 4.30 -10.88 12.54
CA ASN A 91 4.10 -12.08 11.74
C ASN A 91 5.04 -12.08 10.52
N GLN A 92 6.22 -12.65 10.69
CA GLN A 92 7.27 -12.68 9.67
C GLN A 92 6.84 -13.39 8.40
N LYS A 93 6.09 -14.46 8.52
CA LYS A 93 5.57 -15.20 7.36
C LYS A 93 4.60 -14.35 6.56
N LEU A 94 3.67 -13.66 7.22
CA LEU A 94 2.72 -12.76 6.57
C LEU A 94 3.43 -11.61 5.85
N LEU A 95 4.40 -10.97 6.50
CA LEU A 95 5.19 -9.89 5.89
C LEU A 95 5.89 -10.38 4.62
N LYS A 96 6.47 -11.56 4.65
CA LYS A 96 7.14 -12.15 3.50
C LYS A 96 6.16 -12.47 2.37
N ASP A 97 5.01 -13.06 2.69
CA ASP A 97 3.99 -13.41 1.70
C ASP A 97 3.42 -12.15 1.03
N LEU A 98 3.10 -11.11 1.80
CA LEU A 98 2.62 -9.83 1.26
C LEU A 98 3.66 -9.17 0.35
N SER A 99 4.92 -9.15 0.77
CA SER A 99 6.03 -8.60 -0.01
C SER A 99 6.18 -9.32 -1.35
N ASN A 100 6.22 -10.63 -1.33
CA ASN A 100 6.39 -11.45 -2.53
C ASN A 100 5.20 -11.33 -3.48
N ASN A 101 3.98 -11.38 -2.95
CA ASN A 101 2.76 -11.27 -3.76
C ASN A 101 2.66 -9.89 -4.43
N GLY A 102 2.98 -8.83 -3.71
CA GLY A 102 2.95 -7.47 -4.23
C GLY A 102 3.98 -7.25 -5.34
N SER A 103 5.22 -7.63 -5.11
CA SER A 103 6.31 -7.43 -6.08
C SER A 103 6.12 -8.27 -7.35
N LYS A 104 5.48 -9.43 -7.26
CA LYS A 104 5.12 -10.23 -8.44
C LYS A 104 4.00 -9.60 -9.26
N LEU A 105 3.04 -8.97 -8.59
CA LEU A 105 1.85 -8.41 -9.24
C LEU A 105 2.15 -7.12 -9.99
N ILE A 106 2.96 -6.24 -9.41
CA ILE A 106 3.24 -4.91 -9.95
C ILE A 106 4.67 -4.86 -10.49
N ASP A 107 4.80 -4.80 -11.81
CA ASP A 107 6.10 -4.82 -12.51
C ASP A 107 6.62 -3.43 -12.92
N GLY A 108 5.87 -2.37 -12.63
CA GLY A 108 6.26 -0.99 -12.97
C GLY A 108 6.08 -0.63 -14.45
N LYS A 109 5.51 -1.50 -15.27
CA LYS A 109 5.38 -1.32 -16.72
C LYS A 109 3.98 -0.95 -17.19
N GLY A 110 3.10 -0.53 -16.28
CA GLY A 110 1.71 -0.22 -16.60
C GLY A 110 1.57 0.93 -17.59
N SER A 111 2.30 2.02 -17.40
CA SER A 111 2.28 3.17 -18.32
C SER A 111 2.81 2.80 -19.71
N TYR A 112 3.82 1.96 -19.78
CA TYR A 112 4.32 1.45 -21.06
C TYR A 112 3.24 0.65 -21.80
N ARG A 113 2.55 -0.28 -21.12
CA ARG A 113 1.46 -1.05 -21.72
C ARG A 113 0.31 -0.16 -22.20
N ALA A 114 -0.06 0.85 -21.42
CA ALA A 114 -1.08 1.82 -21.80
C ALA A 114 -0.67 2.59 -23.06
N SER A 115 0.59 3.03 -23.13
CA SER A 115 1.14 3.72 -24.28
C SER A 115 1.12 2.86 -25.55
N GLN A 116 1.47 1.57 -25.43
CA GLN A 116 1.40 0.63 -26.57
C GLN A 116 -0.04 0.38 -27.02
N ALA A 117 -0.98 0.27 -26.11
CA ALA A 117 -2.39 0.10 -26.43
C ALA A 117 -2.94 1.32 -27.21
N ILE A 118 -2.55 2.53 -26.82
CA ILE A 118 -2.93 3.76 -27.51
C ILE A 118 -2.35 3.79 -28.93
N LYS A 119 -1.08 3.43 -29.11
CA LYS A 119 -0.45 3.34 -30.42
C LYS A 119 -1.18 2.37 -31.35
N ASN A 120 -1.65 1.25 -30.84
CA ASN A 120 -2.35 0.25 -31.65
C ASN A 120 -3.72 0.70 -32.12
N ILE A 121 -4.31 1.72 -31.48
CA ILE A 121 -5.62 2.28 -31.85
C ILE A 121 -5.46 3.39 -32.92
N MET A 122 -4.31 4.06 -32.95
CA MET A 122 -4.05 5.20 -33.85
C MET A 122 -3.76 4.76 -35.28
#